data_7e8ce44dd0165e8159819e6accc879a5
#
_entry.id   7e8ce44dd0165e8159819e6accc879a5
#
_cell.length_a   1.000
_cell.length_b   1.000
_cell.length_c   1.000
_cell.angle_alpha   90.00
_cell.angle_beta   90.00
_cell.angle_gamma   90.00
#
_symmetry.space_group_name_H-M   'P 1'
#
loop_
_entity.id
_entity.type
_entity.pdbx_description
1 polymer ?
#
loop_
_entity_poly.entity_id
_entity_poly.type
_entity_poly.pdbx_seq_one_letter_code
_entity_poly.pdbx_strand_id
1 'polypeptide(L)'
;MQYGSYLTILLYVVLFVLYGLLILVPYYMIYKQENFLLAAKHSTQKMIHQPKLWMILIGIFLLYYVLQTYILKEMLLTASDFNFYFLRYFLFSSYFRVRTFGFIAFSILWTIIEVFFIKQALKTKSNIDPVCSFEPVKLKKTVSMKSVIVRHKIIYSILFSLSCLIFVIYYFNQQPIPHLPYSIGHRGDISQPENSLEGILAADTNHADFAEIDIQLTKDNVLVLCHDTNLKRLTGKDVDISELTLDEIQQLKTTNQEGKTAKIPTLEEAIQTAKNAPNQIGLLIEFKPLEGDQEKTVSQTIELIEKYEFSDRSMFMSMDQKSMQMMAKKRPDWWIGYCAFGNLGRINIRLDDPFIPDFIAIEESAINTQLLEDARNNILPVYVWTVDDTEKVTDYLNMGVSGIIGDASDQVAYSVDKYETSAPKDDFHYVTTCPGFPQLTEDEYGYIQCPG
;
A
#
# COMPACT_ATOMS: atom_id res chain seq x y z
N MET A 1 13.60 5.47 2.85
CA MET A 1 12.28 6.11 2.57
C MET A 1 12.04 7.48 3.24
N GLN A 2 12.58 7.81 4.40
CA GLN A 2 12.35 9.13 5.05
C GLN A 2 12.77 10.37 4.24
N TYR A 3 13.80 10.29 3.40
CA TYR A 3 14.24 11.45 2.61
C TYR A 3 13.29 11.83 1.45
N GLY A 4 12.56 10.88 0.87
CA GLY A 4 11.59 11.14 -0.20
C GLY A 4 10.38 11.95 0.26
N SER A 5 9.87 11.69 1.46
CA SER A 5 8.71 12.38 2.02
C SER A 5 9.00 13.85 2.35
N TYR A 6 10.19 14.17 2.88
CA TYR A 6 10.57 15.56 3.16
C TYR A 6 10.76 16.39 1.89
N LEU A 7 11.36 15.80 0.85
CA LEU A 7 11.53 16.47 -0.44
C LEU A 7 10.18 16.76 -1.10
N THR A 8 9.24 15.82 -1.00
CA THR A 8 7.88 15.96 -1.53
C THR A 8 7.13 17.06 -0.78
N ILE A 9 7.18 17.08 0.56
CA ILE A 9 6.56 18.14 1.37
C ILE A 9 7.15 19.50 1.02
N LEU A 10 8.48 19.59 0.93
CA LEU A 10 9.17 20.82 0.55
C LEU A 10 8.71 21.32 -0.83
N LEU A 11 8.59 20.41 -1.80
CA LEU A 11 8.10 20.74 -3.14
C LEU A 11 6.68 21.30 -3.10
N TYR A 12 5.76 20.67 -2.35
CA TYR A 12 4.39 21.18 -2.19
C TYR A 12 4.35 22.56 -1.53
N VAL A 13 5.16 22.78 -0.51
CA VAL A 13 5.27 24.10 0.14
C VAL A 13 5.76 25.17 -0.85
N VAL A 14 6.80 24.86 -1.62
CA VAL A 14 7.34 25.77 -2.65
C VAL A 14 6.29 26.07 -3.72
N LEU A 15 5.59 25.05 -4.22
CA LEU A 15 4.53 25.22 -5.22
C LEU A 15 3.36 26.06 -4.67
N PHE A 16 2.96 25.84 -3.42
CA PHE A 16 1.92 26.60 -2.75
C PHE A 16 2.30 28.08 -2.61
N VAL A 17 3.53 28.36 -2.21
CA VAL A 17 4.05 29.72 -2.10
C VAL A 17 4.10 30.42 -3.46
N LEU A 18 4.64 29.73 -4.48
CA LEU A 18 4.67 30.25 -5.85
C LEU A 18 3.27 30.53 -6.38
N TYR A 19 2.34 29.61 -6.15
CA TYR A 19 0.94 29.78 -6.53
C TYR A 19 0.33 31.02 -5.85
N GLY A 20 0.50 31.16 -4.53
CA GLY A 20 -0.02 32.30 -3.79
C GLY A 20 0.58 33.65 -4.26
N LEU A 21 1.85 33.69 -4.63
CA LEU A 21 2.50 34.88 -5.19
C LEU A 21 1.94 35.24 -6.57
N LEU A 22 1.53 34.28 -7.36
CA LEU A 22 1.06 34.45 -8.74
C LEU A 22 -0.47 34.49 -8.86
N ILE A 23 -1.21 34.39 -7.77
CA ILE A 23 -2.69 34.29 -7.77
C ILE A 23 -3.40 35.47 -8.44
N LEU A 24 -2.79 36.63 -8.45
CA LEU A 24 -3.36 37.85 -9.08
C LEU A 24 -2.90 38.03 -10.53
N VAL A 25 -2.05 37.17 -11.07
CA VAL A 25 -1.55 37.28 -12.46
C VAL A 25 -2.69 37.33 -13.48
N PRO A 26 -3.71 36.45 -13.42
CA PRO A 26 -4.83 36.53 -14.37
C PRO A 26 -5.55 37.90 -14.34
N TYR A 27 -5.68 38.48 -13.14
CA TYR A 27 -6.27 39.80 -13.00
C TYR A 27 -5.44 40.89 -13.72
N TYR A 28 -4.13 40.92 -13.48
CA TYR A 28 -3.28 41.94 -14.11
C TYR A 28 -3.20 41.77 -15.63
N MET A 29 -3.16 40.52 -16.11
CA MET A 29 -3.17 40.26 -17.54
C MET A 29 -4.48 40.63 -18.22
N ILE A 30 -5.62 40.34 -17.61
CA ILE A 30 -6.95 40.53 -18.22
C ILE A 30 -7.42 41.99 -18.06
N TYR A 31 -7.35 42.51 -16.85
CA TYR A 31 -7.93 43.83 -16.54
C TYR A 31 -6.94 44.99 -16.76
N LYS A 32 -5.64 44.75 -16.52
CA LYS A 32 -4.60 45.75 -16.72
C LYS A 32 -3.91 45.63 -18.08
N GLN A 33 -4.21 44.56 -18.83
CA GLN A 33 -3.60 44.25 -20.15
C GLN A 33 -2.07 44.19 -20.09
N GLU A 34 -1.53 43.77 -18.96
CA GLU A 34 -0.10 43.59 -18.75
C GLU A 34 0.38 42.27 -19.39
N ASN A 35 1.64 42.23 -19.80
CA ASN A 35 2.26 40.98 -20.17
C ASN A 35 2.49 40.10 -18.92
N PHE A 36 2.74 38.81 -19.11
CA PHE A 36 2.89 37.85 -18.00
C PHE A 36 3.96 38.24 -16.98
N LEU A 37 5.14 38.70 -17.43
CA LEU A 37 6.25 39.03 -16.54
C LEU A 37 5.92 40.27 -15.66
N LEU A 38 5.28 41.29 -16.23
CA LEU A 38 4.87 42.46 -15.49
C LEU A 38 3.73 42.14 -14.53
N ALA A 39 2.75 41.33 -14.98
CA ALA A 39 1.64 40.86 -14.16
C ALA A 39 2.14 40.00 -12.98
N ALA A 40 3.12 39.13 -13.21
CA ALA A 40 3.75 38.30 -12.16
C ALA A 40 4.48 39.18 -11.14
N LYS A 41 5.24 40.17 -11.60
CA LYS A 41 5.91 41.16 -10.71
C LYS A 41 4.90 41.89 -9.83
N HIS A 42 3.82 42.43 -10.41
CA HIS A 42 2.81 43.15 -9.66
C HIS A 42 2.02 42.25 -8.71
N SER A 43 1.68 41.05 -9.13
CA SER A 43 1.05 40.02 -8.27
C SER A 43 1.92 39.73 -7.05
N THR A 44 3.18 39.43 -7.28
CA THR A 44 4.16 39.11 -6.22
C THR A 44 4.32 40.28 -5.24
N GLN A 45 4.54 41.50 -5.74
CA GLN A 45 4.67 42.70 -4.90
C GLN A 45 3.42 42.92 -4.04
N LYS A 46 2.22 42.75 -4.61
CA LYS A 46 0.98 42.92 -3.87
C LYS A 46 0.77 41.86 -2.83
N MET A 47 1.03 40.58 -3.15
CA MET A 47 0.84 39.46 -2.25
C MET A 47 1.80 39.48 -1.06
N ILE A 48 3.06 39.87 -1.25
CA ILE A 48 4.04 39.99 -0.15
C ILE A 48 3.54 40.95 0.93
N HIS A 49 2.81 42.03 0.58
CA HIS A 49 2.29 43.03 1.50
C HIS A 49 0.87 42.70 2.02
N GLN A 50 0.36 41.51 1.81
CA GLN A 50 -0.99 41.09 2.22
C GLN A 50 -1.01 39.86 3.17
N PRO A 51 -0.44 40.00 4.39
CA PRO A 51 -0.33 38.86 5.30
C PRO A 51 -1.69 38.25 5.68
N LYS A 52 -2.74 39.03 5.72
CA LYS A 52 -4.11 38.55 5.99
C LYS A 52 -4.61 37.63 4.88
N LEU A 53 -4.30 37.90 3.61
CA LEU A 53 -4.66 37.02 2.50
C LEU A 53 -3.91 35.69 2.57
N TRP A 54 -2.63 35.73 2.94
CA TRP A 54 -1.85 34.50 3.15
C TRP A 54 -2.42 33.64 4.27
N MET A 55 -2.79 34.25 5.41
CA MET A 55 -3.40 33.49 6.51
C MET A 55 -4.69 32.81 6.09
N ILE A 56 -5.52 33.48 5.29
CA ILE A 56 -6.77 32.89 4.79
C ILE A 56 -6.49 31.75 3.79
N LEU A 57 -5.53 31.92 2.86
CA LEU A 57 -5.14 30.89 1.91
C LEU A 57 -4.59 29.64 2.63
N ILE A 58 -3.71 29.83 3.60
CA ILE A 58 -3.16 28.75 4.43
C ILE A 58 -4.30 28.08 5.22
N GLY A 59 -5.19 28.84 5.83
CA GLY A 59 -6.32 28.31 6.60
C GLY A 59 -7.26 27.46 5.75
N ILE A 60 -7.59 27.90 4.53
CA ILE A 60 -8.43 27.13 3.60
C ILE A 60 -7.72 25.85 3.15
N PHE A 61 -6.43 25.94 2.86
CA PHE A 61 -5.63 24.78 2.45
C PHE A 61 -5.53 23.74 3.59
N LEU A 62 -5.24 24.20 4.80
CA LEU A 62 -5.19 23.33 5.98
C LEU A 62 -6.56 22.70 6.27
N LEU A 63 -7.63 23.50 6.19
CA LEU A 63 -9.00 22.97 6.39
C LEU A 63 -9.33 21.91 5.35
N TYR A 64 -9.01 22.15 4.09
CA TYR A 64 -9.19 21.16 3.03
C TYR A 64 -8.38 19.88 3.30
N TYR A 65 -7.10 20.04 3.66
CA TYR A 65 -6.22 18.90 3.95
C TYR A 65 -6.74 18.08 5.12
N VAL A 66 -7.09 18.73 6.23
CA VAL A 66 -7.64 18.06 7.42
C VAL A 66 -8.98 17.37 7.10
N LEU A 67 -9.88 18.06 6.39
CA LEU A 67 -11.18 17.52 6.03
C LEU A 67 -11.03 16.32 5.10
N GLN A 68 -10.16 16.41 4.10
CA GLN A 68 -9.89 15.32 3.18
C GLN A 68 -9.28 14.12 3.91
N THR A 69 -8.26 14.35 4.74
CA THR A 69 -7.60 13.28 5.50
C THR A 69 -8.57 12.62 6.48
N TYR A 70 -9.41 13.43 7.18
CA TYR A 70 -10.41 12.92 8.10
C TYR A 70 -11.48 12.09 7.39
N ILE A 71 -12.09 12.61 6.30
CA ILE A 71 -13.11 11.90 5.53
C ILE A 71 -12.55 10.60 4.97
N LEU A 72 -11.33 10.63 4.41
CA LEU A 72 -10.71 9.46 3.83
C LEU A 72 -10.36 8.41 4.89
N LYS A 73 -9.89 8.86 6.06
CA LYS A 73 -9.64 7.97 7.20
C LYS A 73 -10.93 7.32 7.71
N GLU A 74 -11.98 8.10 7.90
CA GLU A 74 -13.28 7.58 8.33
C GLU A 74 -13.90 6.63 7.30
N MET A 75 -13.75 6.92 6.02
CA MET A 75 -14.19 5.99 4.96
C MET A 75 -13.43 4.67 4.99
N LEU A 76 -12.11 4.70 5.23
CA LEU A 76 -11.30 3.50 5.35
C LEU A 76 -11.65 2.70 6.61
N LEU A 77 -11.77 3.38 7.77
CA LEU A 77 -12.17 2.75 9.03
C LEU A 77 -13.58 2.14 8.91
N THR A 78 -14.53 2.90 8.33
CA THR A 78 -15.89 2.41 8.11
C THR A 78 -15.90 1.23 7.12
N ALA A 79 -15.05 1.25 6.09
CA ALA A 79 -14.90 0.14 5.16
C ALA A 79 -14.37 -1.12 5.84
N SER A 80 -13.44 -0.98 6.81
CA SER A 80 -12.91 -2.10 7.59
C SER A 80 -13.96 -2.71 8.55
N ASP A 81 -14.89 -1.89 9.05
CA ASP A 81 -15.95 -2.34 9.96
C ASP A 81 -17.10 -3.05 9.27
N PHE A 82 -17.24 -2.91 7.94
CA PHE A 82 -18.29 -3.58 7.19
C PHE A 82 -17.86 -4.98 6.76
N ASN A 83 -18.53 -6.00 7.31
CA ASN A 83 -18.44 -7.39 6.86
C ASN A 83 -19.05 -7.63 5.45
N PHE A 84 -19.38 -6.57 4.74
CA PHE A 84 -20.00 -6.59 3.43
C PHE A 84 -18.94 -6.32 2.36
N TYR A 85 -18.44 -7.38 1.71
CA TYR A 85 -17.43 -7.30 0.64
C TYR A 85 -17.81 -6.26 -0.44
N PHE A 86 -19.05 -6.28 -0.94
CA PHE A 86 -19.52 -5.30 -1.93
C PHE A 86 -19.43 -3.85 -1.41
N LEU A 87 -19.78 -3.62 -0.15
CA LEU A 87 -19.74 -2.28 0.44
C LEU A 87 -18.29 -1.88 0.74
N ARG A 88 -17.46 -2.82 1.19
CA ARG A 88 -16.02 -2.65 1.36
C ARG A 88 -15.36 -2.31 0.02
N TYR A 89 -15.61 -3.10 -1.02
CA TYR A 89 -15.15 -2.83 -2.37
C TYR A 89 -15.67 -1.50 -2.93
N PHE A 90 -16.98 -1.22 -2.74
CA PHE A 90 -17.59 0.04 -3.16
C PHE A 90 -16.98 1.24 -2.43
N LEU A 91 -16.77 1.16 -1.12
CA LEU A 91 -16.14 2.21 -0.34
C LEU A 91 -14.67 2.39 -0.73
N PHE A 92 -13.96 1.29 -0.97
CA PHE A 92 -12.58 1.31 -1.42
C PHE A 92 -12.44 1.89 -2.84
N SER A 93 -13.24 1.43 -3.79
CA SER A 93 -13.30 2.02 -5.14
C SER A 93 -13.83 3.46 -5.12
N SER A 94 -14.67 3.79 -4.15
CA SER A 94 -15.17 5.14 -3.92
C SER A 94 -14.11 6.04 -3.28
N TYR A 95 -13.14 5.50 -2.54
CA TYR A 95 -12.00 6.26 -2.04
C TYR A 95 -11.26 6.97 -3.17
N PHE A 96 -10.89 6.27 -4.24
CA PHE A 96 -10.25 6.89 -5.41
C PHE A 96 -11.18 7.87 -6.11
N ARG A 97 -12.45 7.53 -6.26
CA ARG A 97 -13.45 8.44 -6.85
C ARG A 97 -13.62 9.68 -6.00
N VAL A 98 -13.78 9.54 -4.67
CA VAL A 98 -13.92 10.67 -3.75
C VAL A 98 -12.64 11.52 -3.73
N ARG A 99 -11.45 10.91 -3.76
CA ARG A 99 -10.18 11.63 -3.86
C ARG A 99 -10.13 12.45 -5.16
N THR A 100 -10.48 11.84 -6.29
CA THR A 100 -10.49 12.50 -7.61
C THR A 100 -11.58 13.57 -7.71
N PHE A 101 -12.83 13.24 -7.33
CA PHE A 101 -13.92 14.21 -7.31
C PHE A 101 -13.73 15.30 -6.27
N GLY A 102 -13.18 14.97 -5.11
CA GLY A 102 -12.79 15.93 -4.07
C GLY A 102 -11.76 16.92 -4.60
N PHE A 103 -10.77 16.47 -5.35
CA PHE A 103 -9.78 17.34 -6.00
C PHE A 103 -10.43 18.25 -7.06
N ILE A 104 -11.32 17.71 -7.90
CA ILE A 104 -12.05 18.49 -8.91
C ILE A 104 -12.96 19.53 -8.23
N ALA A 105 -13.75 19.10 -7.24
CA ALA A 105 -14.63 20.00 -6.48
C ALA A 105 -13.84 21.09 -5.75
N PHE A 106 -12.70 20.73 -5.16
CA PHE A 106 -11.79 21.70 -4.54
C PHE A 106 -11.23 22.68 -5.57
N SER A 107 -10.82 22.22 -6.75
CA SER A 107 -10.31 23.09 -7.80
C SER A 107 -11.36 24.08 -8.28
N ILE A 108 -12.62 23.66 -8.40
CA ILE A 108 -13.74 24.54 -8.74
C ILE A 108 -14.00 25.55 -7.61
N LEU A 109 -14.08 25.07 -6.36
CA LEU A 109 -14.28 25.93 -5.19
C LEU A 109 -13.11 26.91 -5.03
N TRP A 110 -11.89 26.44 -5.27
CA TRP A 110 -10.69 27.27 -5.25
C TRP A 110 -10.75 28.39 -6.30
N THR A 111 -11.20 28.10 -7.51
CA THR A 111 -11.39 29.10 -8.56
C THR A 111 -12.42 30.19 -8.14
N ILE A 112 -13.50 29.76 -7.47
CA ILE A 112 -14.51 30.71 -6.92
C ILE A 112 -13.88 31.58 -5.82
N ILE A 113 -13.09 30.97 -4.96
CA ILE A 113 -12.34 31.66 -3.91
C ILE A 113 -11.34 32.64 -4.51
N GLU A 114 -10.62 32.27 -5.57
CA GLU A 114 -9.72 33.19 -6.29
C GLU A 114 -10.46 34.45 -6.79
N VAL A 115 -11.61 34.26 -7.42
CA VAL A 115 -12.44 35.39 -7.89
C VAL A 115 -12.88 36.29 -6.72
N PHE A 116 -13.25 35.67 -5.59
CA PHE A 116 -13.58 36.43 -4.37
C PHE A 116 -12.37 37.23 -3.83
N PHE A 117 -11.18 36.59 -3.76
CA PHE A 117 -9.95 37.19 -3.32
C PHE A 117 -9.50 38.34 -4.25
N ILE A 118 -9.61 38.14 -5.56
CA ILE A 118 -9.38 39.20 -6.55
C ILE A 118 -10.28 40.38 -6.26
N LYS A 119 -11.57 40.15 -6.02
CA LYS A 119 -12.51 41.21 -5.64
C LYS A 119 -12.13 41.91 -4.34
N GLN A 120 -11.72 41.19 -3.31
CA GLN A 120 -11.31 41.74 -2.02
C GLN A 120 -9.99 42.54 -2.13
N ALA A 121 -9.00 41.99 -2.84
CA ALA A 121 -7.74 42.67 -3.10
C ALA A 121 -7.93 44.00 -3.85
N LEU A 122 -8.96 44.07 -4.67
CA LEU A 122 -9.34 45.29 -5.38
C LEU A 122 -10.05 46.33 -4.50
N LYS A 123 -10.81 45.87 -3.48
CA LYS A 123 -11.51 46.77 -2.56
C LYS A 123 -10.61 47.39 -1.51
N THR A 124 -9.52 46.76 -1.12
CA THR A 124 -8.55 47.34 -0.19
C THR A 124 -7.77 48.46 -0.88
N LYS A 125 -8.16 49.71 -0.60
CA LYS A 125 -7.33 50.88 -0.88
C LYS A 125 -6.00 50.69 -0.13
N SER A 126 -5.00 50.14 -0.81
CA SER A 126 -3.65 50.15 -0.26
C SER A 126 -3.09 51.55 -0.43
N ASN A 127 -2.66 52.17 0.66
CA ASN A 127 -1.90 53.44 0.67
C ASN A 127 -0.56 53.33 -0.07
N ILE A 128 -0.33 52.32 -0.86
CA ILE A 128 0.94 52.00 -1.54
C ILE A 128 0.87 52.24 -3.05
N ASP A 129 -0.31 52.57 -3.60
CA ASP A 129 -0.45 52.91 -5.02
C ASP A 129 -0.74 54.40 -5.24
N PRO A 130 0.26 55.28 -5.25
CA PRO A 130 0.07 56.67 -5.66
C PRO A 130 -0.14 56.80 -7.20
N VAL A 131 -0.02 55.70 -7.94
CA VAL A 131 -0.09 55.72 -9.44
C VAL A 131 -1.41 55.16 -9.99
N CYS A 132 -2.25 54.54 -9.18
CA CYS A 132 -3.60 54.15 -9.59
C CYS A 132 -4.64 55.16 -9.12
N SER A 133 -4.65 56.35 -9.68
CA SER A 133 -5.87 57.11 -9.79
C SER A 133 -6.83 56.31 -10.65
N PHE A 134 -7.85 55.73 -10.01
CA PHE A 134 -8.97 55.16 -10.73
C PHE A 134 -9.72 56.28 -11.43
N GLU A 135 -9.26 56.67 -12.60
CA GLU A 135 -10.23 57.14 -13.58
C GLU A 135 -11.08 55.95 -13.95
N PRO A 136 -12.41 56.06 -13.83
CA PRO A 136 -13.29 55.03 -14.35
C PRO A 136 -12.97 54.93 -15.83
N VAL A 137 -12.25 53.89 -16.24
CA VAL A 137 -12.05 53.57 -17.64
C VAL A 137 -13.45 53.49 -18.19
N LYS A 138 -13.89 54.49 -18.94
CA LYS A 138 -15.08 54.38 -19.78
C LYS A 138 -14.87 53.16 -20.61
N LEU A 139 -15.57 52.08 -20.24
CA LEU A 139 -15.60 50.79 -20.96
C LEU A 139 -16.02 51.12 -22.40
N LYS A 140 -15.04 51.47 -23.22
CA LYS A 140 -15.24 51.50 -24.67
C LYS A 140 -15.51 50.08 -25.12
N LYS A 141 -16.80 49.79 -25.32
CA LYS A 141 -17.39 48.52 -25.75
C LYS A 141 -17.08 47.39 -24.76
N THR A 142 -18.15 46.80 -24.26
CA THR A 142 -18.16 45.50 -23.60
C THR A 142 -17.38 44.53 -24.46
N VAL A 143 -16.15 44.23 -24.09
CA VAL A 143 -15.36 43.18 -24.70
C VAL A 143 -16.06 41.87 -24.32
N SER A 144 -16.81 41.34 -25.28
CA SER A 144 -17.52 40.06 -25.06
C SER A 144 -16.49 39.02 -24.60
N MET A 145 -16.83 38.25 -23.55
CA MET A 145 -15.99 37.13 -23.09
C MET A 145 -15.57 36.24 -24.29
N LYS A 146 -16.42 36.08 -25.29
CA LYS A 146 -16.08 35.45 -26.55
C LYS A 146 -14.87 36.08 -27.26
N SER A 147 -14.73 37.38 -27.27
CA SER A 147 -13.59 38.04 -27.94
C SER A 147 -12.28 37.92 -27.19
N VAL A 148 -12.32 37.81 -25.85
CA VAL A 148 -11.13 37.54 -25.02
C VAL A 148 -10.67 36.11 -25.21
N ILE A 149 -11.60 35.16 -25.19
CA ILE A 149 -11.31 33.72 -25.41
C ILE A 149 -10.76 33.52 -26.83
N VAL A 150 -11.33 34.17 -27.84
CA VAL A 150 -10.85 34.06 -29.23
C VAL A 150 -9.47 34.70 -29.39
N ARG A 151 -9.17 35.80 -28.70
CA ARG A 151 -7.88 36.51 -28.81
C ARG A 151 -6.74 35.71 -28.13
N HIS A 152 -7.05 34.93 -27.12
CA HIS A 152 -6.06 34.17 -26.33
C HIS A 152 -6.20 32.63 -26.48
N LYS A 153 -6.91 32.17 -27.50
CA LYS A 153 -7.08 30.71 -27.79
C LYS A 153 -5.78 29.93 -27.68
N ILE A 154 -4.71 30.46 -28.27
CA ILE A 154 -3.40 29.80 -28.31
C ILE A 154 -2.85 29.64 -26.89
N ILE A 155 -2.91 30.71 -26.06
CA ILE A 155 -2.42 30.67 -24.69
C ILE A 155 -3.24 29.70 -23.86
N TYR A 156 -4.58 29.74 -23.96
CA TYR A 156 -5.44 28.79 -23.24
C TYR A 156 -5.26 27.35 -23.71
N SER A 157 -5.06 27.11 -25.02
CA SER A 157 -4.74 25.80 -25.53
C SER A 157 -3.38 25.28 -25.03
N ILE A 158 -2.37 26.15 -24.98
CA ILE A 158 -1.05 25.78 -24.43
C ILE A 158 -1.15 25.47 -22.93
N LEU A 159 -1.84 26.30 -22.16
CA LEU A 159 -2.03 26.07 -20.72
C LEU A 159 -2.83 24.80 -20.46
N PHE A 160 -3.88 24.55 -21.23
CA PHE A 160 -4.66 23.32 -21.14
C PHE A 160 -3.83 22.10 -21.52
N SER A 161 -3.07 22.17 -22.63
CA SER A 161 -2.19 21.07 -23.05
C SER A 161 -1.07 20.82 -22.04
N LEU A 162 -0.52 21.88 -21.44
CA LEU A 162 0.48 21.76 -20.37
C LEU A 162 -0.12 21.15 -19.09
N SER A 163 -1.34 21.55 -18.75
CA SER A 163 -2.08 20.96 -17.62
C SER A 163 -2.39 19.48 -17.85
N CYS A 164 -2.81 19.11 -19.06
CA CYS A 164 -3.01 17.73 -19.46
C CYS A 164 -1.68 16.94 -19.43
N LEU A 165 -0.59 17.55 -19.93
CA LEU A 165 0.73 16.92 -19.91
C LEU A 165 1.23 16.72 -18.46
N ILE A 166 1.06 17.71 -17.59
CA ILE A 166 1.40 17.60 -16.16
C ILE A 166 0.54 16.52 -15.49
N PHE A 167 -0.76 16.46 -15.81
CA PHE A 167 -1.65 15.42 -15.31
C PHE A 167 -1.23 14.03 -15.80
N VAL A 168 -0.89 13.91 -17.09
CA VAL A 168 -0.37 12.65 -17.67
C VAL A 168 0.95 12.26 -17.02
N ILE A 169 1.91 13.18 -16.90
CA ILE A 169 3.20 12.92 -16.22
C ILE A 169 2.96 12.54 -14.76
N TYR A 170 2.07 13.23 -14.04
CA TYR A 170 1.71 12.90 -12.67
C TYR A 170 1.04 11.53 -12.58
N TYR A 171 0.10 11.23 -13.48
CA TYR A 171 -0.58 9.94 -13.53
C TYR A 171 0.39 8.80 -13.83
N PHE A 172 1.26 8.94 -14.83
CA PHE A 172 2.26 7.91 -15.17
C PHE A 172 3.41 7.80 -14.17
N ASN A 173 3.79 8.87 -13.47
CA ASN A 173 4.75 8.78 -12.36
C ASN A 173 4.15 8.25 -11.04
N GLN A 174 2.83 8.11 -11.00
CA GLN A 174 2.13 7.43 -9.91
C GLN A 174 1.77 5.99 -10.29
N GLN A 175 2.17 5.55 -11.49
CA GLN A 175 2.09 4.15 -11.84
C GLN A 175 3.03 3.39 -10.91
N PRO A 176 2.51 2.46 -10.18
CA PRO A 176 3.31 1.63 -9.31
C PRO A 176 4.26 0.80 -10.15
N ILE A 177 5.41 0.51 -9.59
CA ILE A 177 6.28 -0.53 -10.11
C ILE A 177 5.49 -1.82 -10.04
N PRO A 178 5.26 -2.50 -11.18
CA PRO A 178 4.56 -3.77 -11.19
C PRO A 178 5.24 -4.71 -10.19
N HIS A 179 4.48 -5.22 -9.25
CA HIS A 179 4.97 -6.29 -8.40
C HIS A 179 4.37 -7.59 -8.92
N LEU A 180 5.24 -8.47 -9.30
CA LEU A 180 4.92 -9.78 -9.84
C LEU A 180 4.65 -10.78 -8.72
N PRO A 181 4.22 -12.00 -9.05
CA PRO A 181 3.92 -13.02 -8.04
C PRO A 181 5.04 -13.21 -7.03
N TYR A 182 4.72 -13.33 -5.75
CA TYR A 182 5.72 -13.51 -4.72
C TYR A 182 6.40 -14.87 -4.76
N SER A 183 7.72 -14.84 -4.57
CA SER A 183 8.54 -16.02 -4.27
C SER A 183 8.67 -16.15 -2.75
N ILE A 184 8.23 -17.30 -2.19
CA ILE A 184 8.15 -17.50 -0.74
C ILE A 184 8.85 -18.78 -0.37
N GLY A 185 9.87 -18.69 0.48
CA GLY A 185 10.57 -19.85 1.00
C GLY A 185 9.79 -20.51 2.15
N HIS A 186 9.29 -21.74 1.95
CA HIS A 186 8.53 -22.50 2.94
C HIS A 186 9.41 -22.85 4.15
N ARG A 187 9.04 -22.37 5.33
CA ARG A 187 9.82 -22.50 6.59
C ARG A 187 11.26 -21.99 6.45
N GLY A 188 11.46 -20.99 5.58
CA GLY A 188 12.76 -20.45 5.20
C GLY A 188 13.29 -21.07 3.91
N ASP A 189 14.37 -21.86 3.97
CA ASP A 189 14.95 -22.55 2.82
C ASP A 189 15.41 -23.96 3.22
N ILE A 190 15.16 -24.96 2.36
CA ILE A 190 15.46 -26.37 2.60
C ILE A 190 16.93 -26.67 2.85
N SER A 191 17.84 -25.82 2.37
CA SER A 191 19.29 -25.98 2.61
C SER A 191 19.68 -25.82 4.09
N GLN A 192 18.75 -25.35 4.93
CA GLN A 192 18.92 -25.15 6.36
C GLN A 192 17.83 -25.91 7.13
N PRO A 193 17.94 -26.09 8.46
CA PRO A 193 16.84 -26.59 9.27
C PRO A 193 15.60 -25.70 9.14
N GLU A 194 14.43 -26.33 8.99
CA GLU A 194 13.16 -25.63 8.87
C GLU A 194 12.90 -24.70 10.07
N ASN A 195 12.23 -23.58 9.84
CA ASN A 195 11.87 -22.60 10.89
C ASN A 195 13.08 -22.13 11.71
N SER A 196 14.22 -21.91 11.06
CA SER A 196 15.46 -21.43 11.67
C SER A 196 15.85 -20.04 11.17
N LEU A 197 16.67 -19.31 11.93
CA LEU A 197 17.21 -18.03 11.49
C LEU A 197 18.11 -18.19 10.26
N GLU A 198 18.84 -19.31 10.21
CA GLU A 198 19.67 -19.69 9.08
C GLU A 198 18.85 -19.93 7.81
N GLY A 199 17.64 -20.52 7.96
CA GLY A 199 16.69 -20.73 6.87
C GLY A 199 16.15 -19.41 6.32
N ILE A 200 15.83 -18.46 7.18
CA ILE A 200 15.40 -17.12 6.78
C ILE A 200 16.52 -16.39 6.02
N LEU A 201 17.75 -16.45 6.50
CA LEU A 201 18.90 -15.81 5.84
C LEU A 201 19.27 -16.50 4.51
N ALA A 202 19.06 -17.82 4.42
CA ALA A 202 19.25 -18.54 3.16
C ALA A 202 18.21 -18.10 2.11
N ALA A 203 16.94 -17.98 2.50
CA ALA A 203 15.89 -17.46 1.62
C ALA A 203 16.18 -16.01 1.18
N ASP A 204 16.66 -15.13 2.09
CA ASP A 204 17.10 -13.78 1.75
C ASP A 204 18.25 -13.80 0.73
N THR A 205 19.24 -14.67 0.93
CA THR A 205 20.37 -14.82 0.01
C THR A 205 19.96 -15.30 -1.37
N ASN A 206 18.91 -16.13 -1.42
CA ASN A 206 18.31 -16.64 -2.64
C ASN A 206 17.38 -15.64 -3.32
N HIS A 207 17.26 -14.42 -2.78
CA HIS A 207 16.36 -13.37 -3.28
C HIS A 207 14.88 -13.73 -3.27
N ALA A 208 14.43 -14.58 -2.34
CA ALA A 208 13.01 -14.77 -2.11
C ALA A 208 12.40 -13.48 -1.52
N ASP A 209 11.16 -13.16 -1.89
CA ASP A 209 10.46 -11.98 -1.37
C ASP A 209 10.11 -12.17 0.10
N PHE A 210 9.69 -13.38 0.48
CA PHE A 210 9.31 -13.73 1.84
C PHE A 210 9.91 -15.06 2.26
N ALA A 211 10.18 -15.18 3.56
CA ALA A 211 10.32 -16.46 4.24
C ALA A 211 9.00 -16.76 4.96
N GLU A 212 8.38 -17.86 4.66
CA GLU A 212 7.26 -18.38 5.45
C GLU A 212 7.81 -19.02 6.72
N ILE A 213 7.13 -18.79 7.85
CA ILE A 213 7.49 -19.31 9.18
C ILE A 213 6.23 -19.67 9.99
N ASP A 214 6.31 -20.75 10.75
CA ASP A 214 5.23 -21.17 11.66
C ASP A 214 5.50 -20.73 13.09
N ILE A 215 4.49 -20.23 13.81
CA ILE A 215 4.65 -19.80 15.20
C ILE A 215 3.73 -20.56 16.17
N GLN A 216 4.29 -20.89 17.33
CA GLN A 216 3.57 -21.52 18.45
C GLN A 216 4.01 -20.93 19.80
N LEU A 217 3.16 -21.07 20.81
CA LEU A 217 3.47 -20.65 22.18
C LEU A 217 4.15 -21.75 22.99
N THR A 218 5.19 -21.38 23.74
CA THR A 218 5.82 -22.20 24.77
C THR A 218 4.96 -22.24 26.04
N LYS A 219 5.33 -23.10 26.99
CA LYS A 219 4.71 -23.19 28.31
C LYS A 219 4.71 -21.86 29.07
N ASP A 220 5.76 -21.10 28.94
CA ASP A 220 5.93 -19.77 29.54
C ASP A 220 5.49 -18.62 28.64
N ASN A 221 4.71 -18.95 27.60
CA ASN A 221 4.04 -18.05 26.68
C ASN A 221 4.99 -17.18 25.84
N VAL A 222 6.06 -17.73 25.34
CA VAL A 222 6.92 -17.10 24.35
C VAL A 222 6.60 -17.66 22.97
N LEU A 223 6.50 -16.82 21.95
CA LEU A 223 6.33 -17.26 20.56
C LEU A 223 7.65 -17.76 20.00
N VAL A 224 7.67 -19.04 19.58
CA VAL A 224 8.81 -19.72 18.94
C VAL A 224 8.44 -20.23 17.56
N LEU A 225 9.45 -20.42 16.72
CA LEU A 225 9.27 -20.92 15.37
C LEU A 225 9.25 -22.45 15.35
N CYS A 226 8.11 -23.03 15.05
CA CYS A 226 7.99 -24.46 14.83
C CYS A 226 6.65 -24.82 14.17
N HIS A 227 6.69 -25.75 13.19
CA HIS A 227 5.48 -26.26 12.55
C HIS A 227 4.76 -27.28 13.41
N ASP A 228 5.48 -28.32 13.87
CA ASP A 228 4.90 -29.45 14.58
C ASP A 228 4.61 -29.08 16.04
N THR A 229 3.48 -29.49 16.55
CA THR A 229 3.18 -29.38 18.00
C THR A 229 4.15 -30.20 18.81
N ASN A 230 4.50 -31.44 18.35
CA ASN A 230 5.42 -32.35 19.00
C ASN A 230 6.80 -32.33 18.35
N LEU A 231 7.83 -32.19 19.16
CA LEU A 231 9.22 -31.99 18.72
C LEU A 231 9.94 -33.28 18.27
N LYS A 232 9.28 -34.43 18.29
CA LYS A 232 9.92 -35.72 18.01
C LYS A 232 10.56 -35.80 16.62
N ARG A 233 9.89 -35.28 15.59
CA ARG A 233 10.39 -35.29 14.21
C ARG A 233 11.66 -34.47 14.06
N LEU A 234 11.66 -33.28 14.68
CA LEU A 234 12.71 -32.28 14.51
C LEU A 234 13.92 -32.49 15.41
N THR A 235 13.69 -32.96 16.65
CA THR A 235 14.73 -33.04 17.69
C THR A 235 14.96 -34.44 18.23
N GLY A 236 14.14 -35.42 17.85
CA GLY A 236 14.12 -36.76 18.42
C GLY A 236 13.46 -36.87 19.80
N LYS A 237 13.07 -35.75 20.42
CA LYS A 237 12.48 -35.70 21.76
C LYS A 237 10.95 -35.69 21.67
N ASP A 238 10.32 -36.70 22.26
CA ASP A 238 8.87 -36.89 22.25
C ASP A 238 8.22 -36.01 23.34
N VAL A 239 7.98 -34.74 23.01
CA VAL A 239 7.42 -33.76 23.92
C VAL A 239 6.78 -32.60 23.12
N ASP A 240 5.70 -32.04 23.61
CA ASP A 240 5.02 -30.93 22.95
C ASP A 240 5.64 -29.59 23.35
N ILE A 241 5.64 -28.63 22.41
CA ILE A 241 6.18 -27.27 22.63
C ILE A 241 5.53 -26.60 23.83
N SER A 242 4.22 -26.74 23.97
CA SER A 242 3.43 -26.16 25.08
C SER A 242 3.77 -26.71 26.46
N GLU A 243 4.51 -27.80 26.53
CA GLU A 243 4.97 -28.40 27.80
C GLU A 243 6.35 -27.88 28.25
N LEU A 244 7.09 -27.22 27.34
CA LEU A 244 8.45 -26.71 27.57
C LEU A 244 8.48 -25.19 27.70
N THR A 245 9.33 -24.72 28.61
CA THR A 245 9.73 -23.30 28.67
C THR A 245 10.68 -22.95 27.54
N LEU A 246 10.86 -21.66 27.24
CA LEU A 246 11.84 -21.20 26.27
C LEU A 246 13.25 -21.71 26.57
N ASP A 247 13.67 -21.64 27.84
CA ASP A 247 14.99 -22.12 28.25
C ASP A 247 15.19 -23.61 27.95
N GLU A 248 14.17 -24.43 28.15
CA GLU A 248 14.21 -25.85 27.82
C GLU A 248 14.23 -26.11 26.30
N ILE A 249 13.47 -25.33 25.52
CA ILE A 249 13.45 -25.40 24.05
C ILE A 249 14.80 -25.00 23.47
N GLN A 250 15.45 -23.96 24.01
CA GLN A 250 16.76 -23.49 23.53
C GLN A 250 17.91 -24.48 23.75
N GLN A 251 17.72 -25.52 24.59
CA GLN A 251 18.67 -26.62 24.73
C GLN A 251 18.52 -27.68 23.61
N LEU A 252 17.41 -27.63 22.84
CA LEU A 252 17.17 -28.55 21.75
C LEU A 252 17.74 -27.99 20.44
N LYS A 253 18.01 -28.89 19.51
CA LYS A 253 18.43 -28.56 18.15
C LYS A 253 17.55 -29.30 17.15
N THR A 254 17.10 -28.58 16.16
CA THR A 254 16.49 -29.16 14.97
C THR A 254 17.59 -29.58 14.00
N THR A 255 17.30 -30.58 13.18
CA THR A 255 18.28 -31.10 12.20
C THR A 255 17.59 -31.30 10.85
N ASN A 256 18.18 -30.82 9.76
CA ASN A 256 17.71 -31.06 8.42
C ASN A 256 18.22 -32.42 7.86
N GLN A 257 17.79 -32.76 6.64
CA GLN A 257 18.19 -34.03 5.98
C GLN A 257 19.70 -34.09 5.69
N GLU A 258 20.38 -32.97 5.57
CA GLU A 258 21.84 -32.87 5.35
C GLU A 258 22.64 -32.96 6.65
N GLY A 259 21.98 -33.06 7.81
CA GLY A 259 22.63 -33.09 9.13
C GLY A 259 23.04 -31.74 9.68
N LYS A 260 22.65 -30.62 9.04
CA LYS A 260 22.80 -29.28 9.60
C LYS A 260 21.87 -29.11 10.79
N THR A 261 22.32 -28.40 11.80
CA THR A 261 21.55 -28.19 13.02
C THR A 261 21.36 -26.71 13.32
N ALA A 262 20.18 -26.35 13.82
CA ALA A 262 19.86 -25.02 14.29
C ALA A 262 19.16 -25.07 15.65
N LYS A 263 19.08 -23.93 16.35
CA LYS A 263 18.19 -23.76 17.51
C LYS A 263 16.78 -23.45 17.00
N ILE A 264 15.79 -23.71 17.85
CA ILE A 264 14.43 -23.20 17.65
C ILE A 264 14.42 -21.75 18.11
N PRO A 265 14.25 -20.78 17.20
CA PRO A 265 14.29 -19.36 17.55
C PRO A 265 12.94 -18.85 18.04
N THR A 266 12.96 -17.69 18.68
CA THR A 266 11.76 -16.92 18.98
C THR A 266 11.29 -16.12 17.76
N LEU A 267 10.01 -15.73 17.71
CA LEU A 267 9.51 -14.81 16.69
C LEU A 267 10.25 -13.46 16.73
N GLU A 268 10.61 -13.01 17.92
CA GLU A 268 11.39 -11.77 18.08
C GLU A 268 12.74 -11.85 17.38
N GLU A 269 13.49 -12.97 17.53
CA GLU A 269 14.76 -13.19 16.84
C GLU A 269 14.56 -13.29 15.30
N ALA A 270 13.48 -13.92 14.86
CA ALA A 270 13.16 -14.02 13.42
C ALA A 270 12.87 -12.65 12.80
N ILE A 271 12.06 -11.80 13.46
CA ILE A 271 11.78 -10.43 13.00
C ILE A 271 13.08 -9.62 12.93
N GLN A 272 13.93 -9.69 13.97
CA GLN A 272 15.22 -8.98 13.97
C GLN A 272 16.14 -9.47 12.85
N THR A 273 16.16 -10.77 12.59
CA THR A 273 16.97 -11.38 11.52
C THR A 273 16.48 -10.90 10.15
N ALA A 274 15.19 -10.97 9.87
CA ALA A 274 14.62 -10.51 8.62
C ALA A 274 14.77 -8.99 8.43
N LYS A 275 14.60 -8.21 9.51
CA LYS A 275 14.77 -6.75 9.47
C LYS A 275 16.18 -6.33 9.07
N ASN A 276 17.19 -7.08 9.52
CA ASN A 276 18.60 -6.80 9.28
C ASN A 276 19.18 -7.57 8.06
N ALA A 277 18.39 -8.39 7.40
CA ALA A 277 18.80 -9.16 6.24
C ALA A 277 19.18 -8.25 5.07
N PRO A 278 20.28 -8.55 4.34
CA PRO A 278 20.82 -7.68 3.29
C PRO A 278 19.85 -7.37 2.15
N ASN A 279 19.04 -8.35 1.73
CA ASN A 279 18.06 -8.19 0.64
C ASN A 279 16.66 -7.84 1.14
N GLN A 280 16.51 -7.57 2.45
CA GLN A 280 15.29 -7.07 3.07
C GLN A 280 14.09 -8.04 2.98
N ILE A 281 14.33 -9.33 3.11
CA ILE A 281 13.27 -10.36 3.06
C ILE A 281 12.10 -10.06 4.00
N GLY A 282 10.87 -10.29 3.53
CA GLY A 282 9.66 -10.23 4.35
C GLY A 282 9.40 -11.55 5.10
N LEU A 283 8.42 -11.55 5.99
CA LEU A 283 7.97 -12.74 6.69
C LEU A 283 6.48 -13.00 6.42
N LEU A 284 6.17 -14.22 5.96
CA LEU A 284 4.82 -14.77 5.94
C LEU A 284 4.66 -15.65 7.19
N ILE A 285 3.90 -15.15 8.18
CA ILE A 285 3.82 -15.76 9.51
C ILE A 285 2.55 -16.60 9.61
N GLU A 286 2.71 -17.93 9.68
CA GLU A 286 1.59 -18.83 9.91
C GLU A 286 1.37 -19.07 11.41
N PHE A 287 0.16 -18.85 11.89
CA PHE A 287 -0.22 -19.10 13.28
C PHE A 287 -0.68 -20.53 13.45
N LYS A 288 -0.07 -21.23 14.42
CA LYS A 288 -0.42 -22.60 14.85
C LYS A 288 -0.88 -22.60 16.33
N PRO A 289 -1.92 -21.84 16.70
CA PRO A 289 -2.33 -21.75 18.11
C PRO A 289 -2.96 -23.07 18.57
N LEU A 290 -2.75 -23.40 19.83
CA LEU A 290 -3.59 -24.37 20.50
C LEU A 290 -4.95 -23.76 20.84
N GLU A 291 -5.95 -24.61 21.10
CA GLU A 291 -7.28 -24.14 21.48
C GLU A 291 -7.20 -23.33 22.80
N GLY A 292 -7.66 -22.08 22.75
CA GLY A 292 -7.61 -21.14 23.86
C GLY A 292 -6.43 -20.16 23.83
N ASP A 293 -5.42 -20.38 22.99
CA ASP A 293 -4.23 -19.53 22.90
C ASP A 293 -4.31 -18.44 21.79
N GLN A 294 -5.38 -18.43 21.01
CA GLN A 294 -5.55 -17.55 19.85
C GLN A 294 -5.33 -16.07 20.18
N GLU A 295 -5.99 -15.57 21.23
CA GLU A 295 -5.90 -14.17 21.59
C GLU A 295 -4.49 -13.78 22.04
N LYS A 296 -3.82 -14.68 22.75
CA LYS A 296 -2.45 -14.45 23.23
C LYS A 296 -1.47 -14.43 22.07
N THR A 297 -1.55 -15.43 21.18
CA THR A 297 -0.73 -15.51 19.95
C THR A 297 -0.88 -14.25 19.12
N VAL A 298 -2.13 -13.85 18.82
CA VAL A 298 -2.42 -12.65 18.05
C VAL A 298 -1.87 -11.40 18.72
N SER A 299 -2.12 -11.22 20.03
CA SER A 299 -1.73 -9.98 20.71
C SER A 299 -0.22 -9.82 20.82
N GLN A 300 0.51 -10.91 21.10
CA GLN A 300 1.97 -10.87 21.18
C GLN A 300 2.61 -10.69 19.79
N THR A 301 2.04 -11.29 18.75
CA THR A 301 2.53 -11.06 17.38
C THR A 301 2.38 -9.59 17.01
N ILE A 302 1.21 -8.98 17.27
CA ILE A 302 0.99 -7.55 17.03
C ILE A 302 2.03 -6.71 17.77
N GLU A 303 2.23 -6.97 19.07
CA GLU A 303 3.19 -6.24 19.91
C GLU A 303 4.61 -6.30 19.35
N LEU A 304 5.06 -7.47 18.92
CA LEU A 304 6.40 -7.65 18.35
C LEU A 304 6.55 -6.95 16.99
N ILE A 305 5.59 -7.10 16.10
CA ILE A 305 5.61 -6.46 14.77
C ILE A 305 5.62 -4.93 14.93
N GLU A 306 4.81 -4.37 15.82
CA GLU A 306 4.80 -2.94 16.10
C GLU A 306 6.09 -2.45 16.74
N LYS A 307 6.59 -3.20 17.74
CA LYS A 307 7.85 -2.89 18.43
C LYS A 307 9.03 -2.73 17.44
N TYR A 308 9.05 -3.56 16.42
CA TYR A 308 10.11 -3.55 15.41
C TYR A 308 9.76 -2.76 14.14
N GLU A 309 8.57 -2.16 14.06
CA GLU A 309 8.08 -1.44 12.87
C GLU A 309 8.23 -2.30 11.61
N PHE A 310 7.75 -3.56 11.67
CA PHE A 310 7.99 -4.55 10.62
C PHE A 310 6.72 -4.92 9.84
N SER A 311 5.61 -4.19 10.03
CA SER A 311 4.31 -4.46 9.39
C SER A 311 4.36 -4.45 7.87
N ASP A 312 5.14 -3.53 7.28
CA ASP A 312 5.23 -3.35 5.82
C ASP A 312 5.94 -4.52 5.11
N ARG A 313 6.55 -5.42 5.88
CA ARG A 313 7.27 -6.61 5.41
C ARG A 313 6.72 -7.89 6.07
N SER A 314 5.47 -7.85 6.51
CA SER A 314 4.82 -8.96 7.19
C SER A 314 3.49 -9.30 6.56
N MET A 315 3.27 -10.59 6.33
CA MET A 315 1.97 -11.18 5.99
C MET A 315 1.61 -12.21 7.05
N PHE A 316 0.32 -12.41 7.27
CA PHE A 316 -0.16 -13.31 8.33
C PHE A 316 -1.18 -14.28 7.77
N MET A 317 -1.06 -15.55 8.13
CA MET A 317 -2.03 -16.56 7.74
C MET A 317 -2.24 -17.60 8.83
N SER A 318 -3.33 -18.33 8.77
CA SER A 318 -3.58 -19.51 9.60
C SER A 318 -4.71 -20.36 9.01
N MET A 319 -4.73 -21.64 9.33
CA MET A 319 -5.91 -22.49 9.20
C MET A 319 -6.92 -22.21 10.32
N ASP A 320 -6.49 -21.61 11.44
CA ASP A 320 -7.38 -21.20 12.54
C ASP A 320 -8.06 -19.88 12.19
N GLN A 321 -9.26 -19.97 11.62
CA GLN A 321 -10.06 -18.83 11.22
C GLN A 321 -10.28 -17.82 12.35
N LYS A 322 -10.35 -18.30 13.60
CA LYS A 322 -10.59 -17.46 14.78
C LYS A 322 -9.43 -16.51 15.05
N SER A 323 -8.20 -16.98 14.92
CA SER A 323 -6.99 -16.14 15.02
C SER A 323 -6.98 -15.06 13.95
N MET A 324 -7.29 -15.40 12.70
CA MET A 324 -7.29 -14.44 11.59
C MET A 324 -8.40 -13.40 11.72
N GLN A 325 -9.59 -13.79 12.18
CA GLN A 325 -10.65 -12.85 12.52
C GLN A 325 -10.24 -11.86 13.61
N MET A 326 -9.57 -12.34 14.67
CA MET A 326 -9.07 -11.49 15.75
C MET A 326 -7.98 -10.55 15.23
N MET A 327 -7.07 -11.06 14.38
CA MET A 327 -5.99 -10.27 13.79
C MET A 327 -6.57 -9.15 12.93
N ALA A 328 -7.46 -9.48 11.99
CA ALA A 328 -8.12 -8.53 11.11
C ALA A 328 -8.93 -7.47 11.87
N LYS A 329 -9.56 -7.86 12.98
CA LYS A 329 -10.27 -6.90 13.83
C LYS A 329 -9.34 -5.92 14.55
N LYS A 330 -8.16 -6.38 15.00
CA LYS A 330 -7.20 -5.55 15.73
C LYS A 330 -6.33 -4.73 14.77
N ARG A 331 -6.04 -5.28 13.58
CA ARG A 331 -5.18 -4.70 12.53
C ARG A 331 -5.80 -4.85 11.16
N PRO A 332 -6.86 -4.11 10.84
CA PRO A 332 -7.52 -4.18 9.52
C PRO A 332 -6.65 -3.59 8.39
N ASP A 333 -5.55 -2.96 8.75
CA ASP A 333 -4.55 -2.35 7.89
C ASP A 333 -3.41 -3.31 7.51
N TRP A 334 -3.38 -4.52 8.08
CA TRP A 334 -2.35 -5.50 7.80
C TRP A 334 -2.82 -6.55 6.79
N TRP A 335 -1.85 -7.25 6.18
CA TRP A 335 -2.09 -8.23 5.15
C TRP A 335 -2.38 -9.60 5.76
N ILE A 336 -3.64 -10.00 5.81
CA ILE A 336 -4.11 -11.15 6.57
C ILE A 336 -4.83 -12.14 5.66
N GLY A 337 -4.27 -13.33 5.53
CA GLY A 337 -4.77 -14.40 4.69
C GLY A 337 -5.35 -15.58 5.45
N TYR A 338 -5.91 -16.50 4.69
CA TYR A 338 -6.39 -17.77 5.18
C TYR A 338 -5.58 -18.91 4.55
N CYS A 339 -5.04 -19.82 5.38
CA CYS A 339 -4.37 -21.00 4.92
C CYS A 339 -5.39 -22.16 4.85
N ALA A 340 -5.41 -22.87 3.72
CA ALA A 340 -6.37 -23.92 3.48
C ALA A 340 -5.70 -25.20 2.94
N PHE A 341 -6.12 -26.33 3.49
CA PHE A 341 -5.67 -27.66 3.11
C PHE A 341 -6.82 -28.44 2.46
N GLY A 342 -6.49 -29.18 1.41
CA GLY A 342 -7.44 -30.06 0.73
C GLY A 342 -8.38 -29.33 -0.23
N ASN A 343 -9.31 -30.07 -0.82
CA ASN A 343 -10.19 -29.58 -1.86
C ASN A 343 -11.27 -28.66 -1.29
N LEU A 344 -11.14 -27.35 -1.52
CA LEU A 344 -12.12 -26.33 -1.14
C LEU A 344 -13.35 -26.31 -2.06
N GLY A 345 -13.32 -27.06 -3.17
CA GLY A 345 -14.36 -27.02 -4.18
C GLY A 345 -14.43 -25.68 -4.89
N ARG A 346 -15.18 -24.73 -4.36
CA ARG A 346 -15.30 -23.37 -4.90
C ARG A 346 -15.05 -22.33 -3.82
N ILE A 347 -14.38 -21.25 -4.20
CA ILE A 347 -14.27 -20.07 -3.33
C ILE A 347 -15.59 -19.32 -3.42
N ASN A 348 -16.29 -19.26 -2.31
CA ASN A 348 -17.53 -18.52 -2.17
C ASN A 348 -17.42 -17.60 -0.95
N ILE A 349 -16.81 -16.45 -1.15
CA ILE A 349 -16.74 -15.42 -0.13
C ILE A 349 -18.12 -14.78 -0.01
N ARG A 350 -18.73 -14.95 1.14
CA ARG A 350 -20.03 -14.38 1.44
C ARG A 350 -19.85 -13.01 2.09
N LEU A 351 -20.73 -12.10 1.75
CA LEU A 351 -20.71 -10.74 2.28
C LEU A 351 -20.95 -10.66 3.79
N ASP A 352 -21.52 -11.72 4.38
CA ASP A 352 -21.79 -11.88 5.81
C ASP A 352 -20.74 -12.74 6.52
N ASP A 353 -19.63 -13.10 5.84
CA ASP A 353 -18.54 -13.82 6.48
C ASP A 353 -17.87 -12.94 7.53
N PRO A 354 -17.60 -13.48 8.71
CA PRO A 354 -16.99 -12.70 9.81
C PRO A 354 -15.55 -12.30 9.54
N PHE A 355 -14.95 -12.85 8.50
CA PHE A 355 -13.61 -12.53 8.03
C PHE A 355 -13.51 -12.73 6.52
N ILE A 356 -13.11 -11.69 5.82
CA ILE A 356 -12.75 -11.72 4.41
C ILE A 356 -11.23 -11.62 4.34
N PRO A 357 -10.53 -12.67 3.89
CA PRO A 357 -9.07 -12.64 3.81
C PRO A 357 -8.58 -11.71 2.69
N ASP A 358 -7.38 -11.18 2.86
CA ASP A 358 -6.71 -10.39 1.84
C ASP A 358 -6.03 -11.28 0.80
N PHE A 359 -5.70 -12.50 1.16
CA PHE A 359 -5.23 -13.57 0.27
C PHE A 359 -5.62 -14.94 0.81
N ILE A 360 -5.46 -15.95 -0.01
CA ILE A 360 -5.65 -17.36 0.39
C ILE A 360 -4.42 -18.16 -0.01
N ALA A 361 -3.84 -18.90 0.96
CA ALA A 361 -2.78 -19.85 0.73
C ALA A 361 -3.38 -21.26 0.62
N ILE A 362 -3.21 -21.93 -0.51
CA ILE A 362 -3.88 -23.19 -0.84
C ILE A 362 -2.87 -24.28 -1.14
N GLU A 363 -3.13 -25.46 -0.61
CA GLU A 363 -2.35 -26.66 -0.90
C GLU A 363 -2.43 -27.02 -2.40
N GLU A 364 -1.29 -27.42 -2.98
CA GLU A 364 -1.09 -27.64 -4.41
C GLU A 364 -2.16 -28.52 -5.06
N SER A 365 -2.54 -29.63 -4.40
CA SER A 365 -3.50 -30.60 -4.96
C SER A 365 -4.92 -30.04 -5.11
N ALA A 366 -5.23 -28.94 -4.44
CA ALA A 366 -6.54 -28.27 -4.50
C ALA A 366 -6.66 -27.25 -5.63
N ILE A 367 -5.53 -26.84 -6.24
CA ILE A 367 -5.52 -25.84 -7.29
C ILE A 367 -6.20 -26.38 -8.56
N ASN A 368 -7.12 -25.60 -9.08
CA ASN A 368 -7.77 -25.86 -10.36
C ASN A 368 -8.28 -24.56 -10.98
N THR A 369 -8.52 -24.57 -12.28
CA THR A 369 -8.97 -23.39 -13.04
C THR A 369 -10.21 -22.75 -12.43
N GLN A 370 -11.20 -23.54 -11.98
CA GLN A 370 -12.45 -23.01 -11.42
C GLN A 370 -12.19 -22.25 -10.12
N LEU A 371 -11.32 -22.77 -9.27
CA LEU A 371 -10.95 -22.12 -8.01
C LEU A 371 -10.24 -20.79 -8.27
N LEU A 372 -9.32 -20.75 -9.22
CA LEU A 372 -8.62 -19.52 -9.60
C LEU A 372 -9.56 -18.50 -10.27
N GLU A 373 -10.54 -18.94 -11.07
CA GLU A 373 -11.59 -18.06 -11.58
C GLU A 373 -12.47 -17.49 -10.45
N ASP A 374 -12.83 -18.32 -9.49
CA ASP A 374 -13.61 -17.88 -8.32
C ASP A 374 -12.80 -16.86 -7.49
N ALA A 375 -11.51 -17.11 -7.27
CA ALA A 375 -10.61 -16.20 -6.56
C ALA A 375 -10.50 -14.86 -7.30
N ARG A 376 -10.29 -14.91 -8.62
CA ARG A 376 -10.22 -13.72 -9.47
C ARG A 376 -11.52 -12.92 -9.43
N ASN A 377 -12.68 -13.58 -9.49
CA ASN A 377 -13.99 -12.92 -9.41
C ASN A 377 -14.24 -12.29 -8.04
N ASN A 378 -13.57 -12.77 -7.00
CA ASN A 378 -13.62 -12.23 -5.64
C ASN A 378 -12.44 -11.30 -5.34
N ILE A 379 -11.58 -11.03 -6.32
CA ILE A 379 -10.38 -10.17 -6.14
C ILE A 379 -9.54 -10.69 -4.96
N LEU A 380 -9.22 -11.97 -4.98
CA LEU A 380 -8.54 -12.66 -3.90
C LEU A 380 -7.26 -13.31 -4.43
N PRO A 381 -6.06 -12.84 -4.05
CA PRO A 381 -4.80 -13.47 -4.38
C PRO A 381 -4.76 -14.90 -3.88
N VAL A 382 -4.15 -15.75 -4.68
CA VAL A 382 -3.93 -17.14 -4.34
C VAL A 382 -2.44 -17.43 -4.27
N TYR A 383 -1.97 -17.88 -3.11
CA TYR A 383 -0.64 -18.43 -2.93
C TYR A 383 -0.73 -19.94 -2.88
N VAL A 384 0.18 -20.63 -3.56
CA VAL A 384 0.16 -22.10 -3.66
C VAL A 384 1.31 -22.70 -2.86
N TRP A 385 1.02 -23.70 -2.04
CA TRP A 385 2.00 -24.42 -1.23
C TRP A 385 1.76 -25.93 -1.28
N THR A 386 2.78 -26.82 -1.19
CA THR A 386 4.20 -26.50 -1.33
C THR A 386 4.60 -26.94 -2.73
N VAL A 387 5.23 -26.04 -3.50
CA VAL A 387 5.57 -26.29 -4.90
C VAL A 387 7.08 -26.24 -5.07
N ASP A 388 7.70 -27.40 -5.31
CA ASP A 388 9.15 -27.56 -5.49
C ASP A 388 9.57 -27.88 -6.93
N ASP A 389 8.60 -28.21 -7.79
CA ASP A 389 8.82 -28.50 -9.19
C ASP A 389 8.76 -27.21 -10.02
N THR A 390 9.90 -26.80 -10.60
CA THR A 390 10.03 -25.57 -11.37
C THR A 390 9.12 -25.50 -12.61
N GLU A 391 8.76 -26.68 -13.21
CA GLU A 391 7.80 -26.71 -14.31
C GLU A 391 6.41 -26.35 -13.81
N LYS A 392 6.02 -26.90 -12.66
CA LYS A 392 4.73 -26.58 -12.01
C LYS A 392 4.67 -25.13 -11.52
N VAL A 393 5.76 -24.59 -10.98
CA VAL A 393 5.83 -23.15 -10.65
C VAL A 393 5.43 -22.32 -11.86
N THR A 394 6.05 -22.56 -13.02
CA THR A 394 5.71 -21.85 -14.26
C THR A 394 4.25 -22.04 -14.67
N ASP A 395 3.71 -23.26 -14.54
CA ASP A 395 2.32 -23.55 -14.87
C ASP A 395 1.35 -22.78 -13.97
N TYR A 396 1.59 -22.73 -12.66
CA TYR A 396 0.75 -22.00 -11.72
C TYR A 396 0.82 -20.49 -11.95
N LEU A 397 2.00 -19.95 -12.24
CA LEU A 397 2.15 -18.54 -12.61
C LEU A 397 1.35 -18.22 -13.88
N ASN A 398 1.42 -19.08 -14.91
CA ASN A 398 0.60 -18.94 -16.13
C ASN A 398 -0.91 -19.09 -15.88
N MET A 399 -1.32 -19.79 -14.83
CA MET A 399 -2.71 -19.86 -14.40
C MET A 399 -3.16 -18.62 -13.62
N GLY A 400 -2.23 -17.75 -13.23
CA GLY A 400 -2.50 -16.49 -12.54
C GLY A 400 -2.54 -16.61 -11.02
N VAL A 401 -1.69 -17.45 -10.41
CA VAL A 401 -1.46 -17.41 -8.96
C VAL A 401 -0.58 -16.22 -8.60
N SER A 402 -0.79 -15.68 -7.41
CA SER A 402 -0.14 -14.45 -6.92
C SER A 402 1.08 -14.73 -6.04
N GLY A 403 1.43 -15.97 -5.82
CA GLY A 403 2.63 -16.35 -5.08
C GLY A 403 2.84 -17.85 -5.02
N ILE A 404 4.09 -18.23 -4.90
CA ILE A 404 4.53 -19.63 -4.80
C ILE A 404 5.30 -19.81 -3.49
N ILE A 405 4.85 -20.76 -2.69
CA ILE A 405 5.51 -21.17 -1.45
C ILE A 405 6.17 -22.52 -1.71
N GLY A 406 7.49 -22.60 -1.63
CA GLY A 406 8.26 -23.81 -1.91
C GLY A 406 9.45 -23.99 -0.98
N ASP A 407 9.90 -25.24 -0.82
CA ASP A 407 11.01 -25.62 0.07
C ASP A 407 12.35 -25.11 -0.46
N ALA A 408 12.55 -25.14 -1.79
CA ALA A 408 13.75 -24.68 -2.46
C ALA A 408 13.58 -23.21 -2.91
N SER A 409 13.80 -22.26 -2.00
CA SER A 409 13.55 -20.85 -2.22
C SER A 409 14.33 -20.25 -3.40
N ASP A 410 15.54 -20.78 -3.70
CA ASP A 410 16.35 -20.39 -4.86
C ASP A 410 15.67 -20.75 -6.20
N GLN A 411 15.03 -21.93 -6.27
CA GLN A 411 14.34 -22.37 -7.47
C GLN A 411 13.03 -21.62 -7.67
N VAL A 412 12.32 -21.34 -6.58
CA VAL A 412 11.08 -20.55 -6.62
C VAL A 412 11.40 -19.11 -7.07
N ALA A 413 12.35 -18.43 -6.42
CA ALA A 413 12.75 -17.08 -6.77
C ALA A 413 13.24 -16.97 -8.22
N TYR A 414 14.07 -17.93 -8.66
CA TYR A 414 14.53 -17.97 -10.05
C TYR A 414 13.37 -18.14 -11.05
N SER A 415 12.40 -18.99 -10.74
CA SER A 415 11.27 -19.25 -11.63
C SER A 415 10.32 -18.07 -11.71
N VAL A 416 10.10 -17.38 -10.60
CA VAL A 416 9.32 -16.14 -10.56
C VAL A 416 10.04 -15.05 -11.36
N ASP A 417 11.32 -14.76 -11.11
CA ASP A 417 12.11 -13.77 -11.85
C ASP A 417 12.13 -14.06 -13.37
N LYS A 418 12.28 -15.31 -13.75
CA LYS A 418 12.22 -15.74 -15.14
C LYS A 418 10.84 -15.52 -15.77
N TYR A 419 9.78 -15.79 -15.04
CA TYR A 419 8.41 -15.52 -15.48
C TYR A 419 8.22 -14.01 -15.69
N GLU A 420 8.64 -13.18 -14.75
CA GLU A 420 8.62 -11.74 -14.81
C GLU A 420 9.25 -11.18 -16.09
N THR A 421 10.42 -11.70 -16.42
CA THR A 421 11.18 -11.25 -17.58
C THR A 421 10.64 -11.74 -18.92
N SER A 422 9.83 -12.81 -18.92
CA SER A 422 9.35 -13.49 -20.14
C SER A 422 7.85 -13.37 -20.38
N ALA A 423 7.06 -12.95 -19.39
CA ALA A 423 5.61 -12.86 -19.54
C ALA A 423 5.17 -11.82 -20.57
N PRO A 424 4.11 -12.10 -21.36
CA PRO A 424 3.55 -11.13 -22.29
C PRO A 424 2.96 -9.94 -21.53
N LYS A 425 3.35 -8.73 -21.91
CA LYS A 425 2.89 -7.49 -21.26
C LYS A 425 1.43 -7.10 -21.54
N ASP A 426 0.68 -7.95 -22.25
CA ASP A 426 -0.66 -7.62 -22.77
C ASP A 426 -1.80 -8.35 -22.05
N ASP A 427 -1.51 -9.26 -21.10
CA ASP A 427 -2.56 -9.98 -20.38
C ASP A 427 -2.91 -9.27 -19.07
N PHE A 428 -4.08 -8.66 -19.05
CA PHE A 428 -4.68 -8.09 -17.83
C PHE A 428 -5.13 -9.20 -16.88
N HIS A 429 -4.33 -9.46 -15.87
CA HIS A 429 -4.72 -10.30 -14.75
C HIS A 429 -5.08 -9.41 -13.55
N TYR A 430 -6.16 -9.74 -12.89
CA TYR A 430 -6.67 -8.93 -11.79
C TYR A 430 -6.21 -9.43 -10.46
N VAL A 431 -5.73 -8.50 -9.62
CA VAL A 431 -5.71 -8.77 -8.22
C VAL A 431 -5.75 -7.57 -7.32
N THR A 432 -6.35 -7.66 -6.33
CA THR A 432 -6.46 -7.28 -4.96
C THR A 432 -6.22 -5.87 -4.52
N THR A 433 -7.18 -5.49 -3.75
CA THR A 433 -7.12 -4.33 -2.88
C THR A 433 -6.39 -4.67 -1.60
N CYS A 434 -5.39 -3.90 -1.23
CA CYS A 434 -4.82 -3.94 0.11
C CYS A 434 -5.71 -3.14 1.05
N PRO A 435 -6.34 -3.78 2.05
CA PRO A 435 -7.12 -3.05 3.02
C PRO A 435 -6.23 -2.08 3.80
N GLY A 436 -6.65 -0.83 3.90
CA GLY A 436 -5.95 0.18 4.66
C GLY A 436 -4.84 0.95 3.96
N PHE A 437 -4.42 0.54 2.76
CA PHE A 437 -3.37 1.24 2.02
C PHE A 437 -3.92 2.24 1.00
N PRO A 438 -3.56 3.53 1.09
CA PRO A 438 -3.98 4.53 0.13
C PRO A 438 -3.25 4.46 -1.22
N GLN A 439 -2.24 3.61 -1.34
CA GLN A 439 -1.44 3.43 -2.55
C GLN A 439 -1.58 2.01 -3.04
N LEU A 440 -2.67 1.75 -3.73
CA LEU A 440 -2.80 0.53 -4.52
C LEU A 440 -1.90 0.66 -5.74
N THR A 441 -1.12 -0.35 -5.95
CA THR A 441 -0.26 -0.46 -7.12
C THR A 441 -0.86 -1.50 -8.04
N GLU A 442 -0.95 -1.18 -9.32
CA GLU A 442 -1.38 -2.09 -10.37
C GLU A 442 -0.12 -2.52 -11.12
N ASP A 443 0.15 -3.81 -11.17
CA ASP A 443 1.27 -4.32 -11.93
C ASP A 443 1.03 -4.26 -13.44
N GLU A 444 2.04 -4.60 -14.22
CA GLU A 444 1.95 -4.55 -15.68
C GLU A 444 0.94 -5.55 -16.28
N TYR A 445 0.45 -6.49 -15.46
CA TYR A 445 -0.59 -7.46 -15.82
C TYR A 445 -1.98 -7.06 -15.28
N GLY A 446 -2.12 -5.88 -14.65
CA GLY A 446 -3.35 -5.41 -14.06
C GLY A 446 -3.64 -5.96 -12.66
N TYR A 447 -2.66 -6.56 -11.99
CA TYR A 447 -2.78 -6.91 -10.57
C TYR A 447 -2.63 -5.68 -9.70
N ILE A 448 -3.56 -5.49 -8.78
CA ILE A 448 -3.46 -4.45 -7.77
C ILE A 448 -2.73 -5.05 -6.56
N GLN A 449 -1.57 -4.51 -6.23
CA GLN A 449 -0.74 -4.99 -5.12
C GLN A 449 -0.56 -3.93 -4.05
N CYS A 450 -0.28 -4.39 -2.84
CA CYS A 450 0.12 -3.51 -1.76
C CYS A 450 1.56 -3.03 -1.99
N PRO A 451 1.86 -1.75 -1.78
CA PRO A 451 3.23 -1.31 -1.71
C PRO A 451 3.91 -2.03 -0.55
N GLY A 452 4.98 -2.78 -0.85
CA GLY A 452 5.87 -3.38 0.14
C GLY A 452 6.58 -2.32 0.97
#